data_1faf5f9c71a199ad35a904744dc19906
#
_entry.id   1faf5f9c71a199ad35a904744dc19906
#
_cell.length_a   1.000
_cell.length_b   1.000
_cell.length_c   1.000
_cell.angle_alpha   90.00
_cell.angle_beta   90.00
_cell.angle_gamma   90.00
#
_symmetry.space_group_name_H-M   'P 1'
#
loop_
_entity.id
_entity.type
_entity.pdbx_description
1 polymer ?
#
loop_
_entity_poly.entity_id
_entity_poly.type
_entity_poly.pdbx_seq_one_letter_code
_entity_poly.pdbx_strand_id
1 'polypeptide(L)'
;MCAQDITMMLGNIAQIDAYKQVYASLGQKCKVHLAVDTGMGRYGFSWDKLGEEIATFAETVEITGTYSHFNNAEKMAHLQLNRFKQALETLKKIGANPGMTHMSNSAAFMTLGDGGLDAVRIGSAFLGKCARGAGDDRLSGWL
;
A
#
# COMPACT_ATOMS: atom_id res chain seq x y z
N MET A 1 -9.03 -16.34 -8.65
CA MET A 1 -8.09 -15.21 -8.69
C MET A 1 -6.64 -15.69 -8.56
N CYS A 2 -6.27 -16.47 -7.54
CA CYS A 2 -4.91 -17.02 -7.42
C CYS A 2 -4.49 -17.81 -8.67
N ALA A 3 -5.33 -18.72 -9.15
CA ALA A 3 -5.10 -19.50 -10.38
C ALA A 3 -5.05 -18.67 -11.67
N GLN A 4 -5.41 -17.40 -11.62
CA GLN A 4 -5.42 -16.45 -12.75
C GLN A 4 -4.31 -15.43 -12.68
N ASP A 5 -3.34 -15.62 -11.76
CA ASP A 5 -2.22 -14.72 -11.52
C ASP A 5 -2.65 -13.26 -11.20
N ILE A 6 -3.76 -13.10 -10.48
CA ILE A 6 -4.25 -11.78 -10.05
C ILE A 6 -3.66 -11.45 -8.69
N THR A 7 -2.95 -10.34 -8.60
CA THR A 7 -2.48 -9.78 -7.33
C THR A 7 -3.64 -9.15 -6.56
N MET A 8 -3.82 -9.56 -5.33
CA MET A 8 -4.94 -9.14 -4.48
C MET A 8 -4.47 -8.25 -3.33
N MET A 9 -5.39 -7.50 -2.74
CA MET A 9 -5.12 -6.74 -1.53
C MET A 9 -5.24 -7.64 -0.29
N LEU A 10 -4.28 -7.51 0.63
CA LEU A 10 -4.36 -8.10 1.97
C LEU A 10 -4.23 -6.99 3.02
N GLY A 11 -5.27 -6.75 3.80
CA GLY A 11 -5.33 -5.62 4.73
C GLY A 11 -6.00 -5.90 6.08
N ASN A 12 -6.39 -7.14 6.34
CA ASN A 12 -6.90 -7.53 7.65
C ASN A 12 -6.76 -9.04 7.90
N ILE A 13 -6.83 -9.42 9.17
CA ILE A 13 -6.67 -10.81 9.63
C ILE A 13 -7.78 -11.72 9.08
N ALA A 14 -9.01 -11.21 8.93
CA ALA A 14 -10.13 -12.03 8.44
C ALA A 14 -9.92 -12.53 6.99
N GLN A 15 -9.10 -11.85 6.20
CA GLN A 15 -8.75 -12.31 4.85
C GLN A 15 -7.74 -13.48 4.86
N ILE A 16 -6.96 -13.61 5.93
CA ILE A 16 -5.86 -14.59 6.01
C ILE A 16 -6.37 -16.02 5.92
N ASP A 17 -7.49 -16.33 6.58
CA ASP A 17 -8.06 -17.68 6.57
C ASP A 17 -8.46 -18.10 5.16
N ALA A 18 -9.00 -17.18 4.35
CA ALA A 18 -9.30 -17.44 2.94
C ALA A 18 -8.02 -17.74 2.14
N TYR A 19 -6.93 -17.00 2.36
CA TYR A 19 -5.65 -17.28 1.70
C TYR A 19 -5.04 -18.60 2.14
N LYS A 20 -5.13 -18.95 3.43
CA LYS A 20 -4.69 -20.25 3.95
C LYS A 20 -5.44 -21.40 3.32
N GLN A 21 -6.77 -21.28 3.19
CA GLN A 21 -7.60 -22.30 2.51
C GLN A 21 -7.22 -22.46 1.04
N VAL A 22 -6.98 -21.35 0.33
CA VAL A 22 -6.51 -21.42 -1.07
C VAL A 22 -5.15 -22.09 -1.16
N TYR A 23 -4.21 -21.73 -0.29
CA TYR A 23 -2.90 -22.35 -0.24
C TYR A 23 -2.98 -23.85 0.04
N ALA A 24 -3.79 -24.24 1.04
CA ALA A 24 -4.01 -25.65 1.35
C ALA A 24 -4.63 -26.46 0.21
N SER A 25 -5.53 -25.84 -0.57
CA SER A 25 -6.24 -26.52 -1.67
C SER A 25 -5.45 -26.57 -2.98
N LEU A 26 -4.66 -25.54 -3.28
CA LEU A 26 -3.97 -25.39 -4.56
C LEU A 26 -2.45 -25.63 -4.47
N GLY A 27 -1.87 -25.66 -3.28
CA GLY A 27 -0.43 -25.70 -3.09
C GLY A 27 0.31 -24.44 -3.61
N GLN A 28 -0.44 -23.38 -3.95
CA GLN A 28 0.07 -22.17 -4.57
C GLN A 28 -0.20 -20.95 -3.69
N LYS A 29 0.83 -20.14 -3.45
CA LYS A 29 0.68 -18.85 -2.76
C LYS A 29 -0.03 -17.84 -3.64
N CYS A 30 -0.97 -17.11 -3.06
CA CYS A 30 -1.58 -15.97 -3.75
C CYS A 30 -0.65 -14.76 -3.68
N LYS A 31 -0.47 -14.07 -4.79
CA LYS A 31 0.21 -12.78 -4.84
C LYS A 31 -0.63 -11.71 -4.17
N VAL A 32 -0.03 -10.96 -3.28
CA VAL A 32 -0.73 -9.90 -2.55
C VAL A 32 0.06 -8.60 -2.50
N HIS A 33 -0.66 -7.48 -2.51
CA HIS A 33 -0.16 -6.22 -2.01
C HIS A 33 -0.67 -6.02 -0.59
N LEU A 34 0.26 -5.89 0.34
CA LEU A 34 0.00 -5.71 1.75
C LEU A 34 -0.44 -4.26 2.02
N ALA A 35 -1.62 -4.07 2.58
CA ALA A 35 -2.12 -2.76 2.97
C ALA A 35 -1.67 -2.43 4.41
N VAL A 36 -1.06 -1.26 4.60
CA VAL A 36 -0.62 -0.76 5.91
C VAL A 36 -1.38 0.51 6.25
N ASP A 37 -2.04 0.53 7.40
CA ASP A 37 -2.65 1.75 7.91
C ASP A 37 -1.63 2.57 8.70
N THR A 38 -1.33 3.74 8.18
CA THR A 38 -0.38 4.70 8.75
C THR A 38 -1.07 5.90 9.42
N GLY A 39 -2.39 5.86 9.52
CA GLY A 39 -3.20 6.91 10.15
C GLY A 39 -4.34 7.42 9.29
N MET A 40 -4.75 6.69 8.25
CA MET A 40 -5.97 6.97 7.52
C MET A 40 -7.21 6.41 8.23
N GLY A 41 -7.07 5.29 8.98
CA GLY A 41 -8.13 4.68 9.76
C GLY A 41 -9.22 4.02 8.91
N ARG A 42 -8.91 3.55 7.71
CA ARG A 42 -9.91 2.95 6.81
C ARG A 42 -9.77 1.43 6.72
N TYR A 43 -8.59 0.95 6.38
CA TYR A 43 -8.22 -0.46 6.32
C TYR A 43 -6.70 -0.58 6.24
N GLY A 44 -6.18 -1.77 6.50
CA GLY A 44 -4.76 -2.09 6.52
C GLY A 44 -4.32 -2.56 7.91
N PHE A 45 -3.24 -3.31 7.94
CA PHE A 45 -2.58 -3.67 9.18
C PHE A 45 -1.97 -2.44 9.84
N SER A 46 -2.00 -2.38 11.18
CA SER A 46 -1.39 -1.24 11.87
C SER A 46 0.12 -1.22 11.65
N TRP A 47 0.65 -0.07 11.29
CA TRP A 47 2.08 0.11 10.97
C TRP A 47 3.02 -0.32 12.11
N ASP A 48 2.59 -0.19 13.36
CA ASP A 48 3.36 -0.49 14.57
C ASP A 48 3.24 -1.95 15.03
N LYS A 49 2.20 -2.67 14.57
CA LYS A 49 1.97 -4.10 14.87
C LYS A 49 2.26 -5.04 13.71
N LEU A 50 2.66 -4.49 12.59
CA LEU A 50 2.80 -5.21 11.32
C LEU A 50 3.68 -6.45 11.42
N GLY A 51 4.79 -6.39 12.17
CA GLY A 51 5.72 -7.51 12.29
C GLY A 51 5.11 -8.73 12.99
N GLU A 52 4.33 -8.50 14.05
CA GLU A 52 3.67 -9.57 14.79
C GLU A 52 2.56 -10.21 13.94
N GLU A 53 1.78 -9.40 13.25
CA GLU A 53 0.66 -9.86 12.44
C GLU A 53 1.14 -10.67 11.22
N ILE A 54 2.17 -10.20 10.51
CA ILE A 54 2.70 -10.88 9.32
C ILE A 54 3.33 -12.23 9.65
N ALA A 55 4.01 -12.37 10.77
CA ALA A 55 4.61 -13.63 11.18
C ALA A 55 3.61 -14.80 11.19
N THR A 56 2.32 -14.52 11.34
CA THR A 56 1.26 -15.54 11.39
C THR A 56 0.84 -16.10 10.04
N PHE A 57 1.21 -15.44 8.92
CA PHE A 57 0.72 -15.82 7.58
C PHE A 57 1.73 -15.64 6.43
N ALA A 58 2.92 -15.14 6.70
CA ALA A 58 3.92 -14.87 5.65
C ALA A 58 4.21 -16.07 4.73
N GLU A 59 4.09 -17.29 5.25
CA GLU A 59 4.32 -18.51 4.48
C GLU A 59 3.17 -18.89 3.53
N THR A 60 1.98 -18.31 3.70
CA THR A 60 0.78 -18.67 2.94
C THR A 60 0.51 -17.75 1.75
N VAL A 61 1.19 -16.63 1.68
CA VAL A 61 1.04 -15.62 0.61
C VAL A 61 2.40 -15.25 0.02
N GLU A 62 2.39 -14.69 -1.18
CA GLU A 62 3.54 -14.06 -1.82
C GLU A 62 3.33 -12.54 -1.79
N ILE A 63 4.09 -11.83 -0.92
CA ILE A 63 4.02 -10.37 -0.86
C ILE A 63 4.79 -9.82 -2.06
N THR A 64 4.07 -9.30 -3.05
CA THR A 64 4.63 -8.68 -4.26
C THR A 64 4.65 -7.17 -4.18
N GLY A 65 3.98 -6.59 -3.20
CA GLY A 65 4.01 -5.16 -2.92
C GLY A 65 3.47 -4.82 -1.53
N THR A 66 3.79 -3.62 -1.08
CA THR A 66 3.32 -3.05 0.19
C THR A 66 2.90 -1.62 -0.03
N TYR A 67 1.74 -1.25 0.49
CA TYR A 67 1.23 0.10 0.28
C TYR A 67 0.49 0.67 1.49
N SER A 68 0.43 1.99 1.49
CA SER A 68 -0.45 2.74 2.38
C SER A 68 -1.26 3.77 1.57
N HIS A 69 -2.02 4.61 2.24
CA HIS A 69 -2.79 5.68 1.60
C HIS A 69 -2.76 6.94 2.44
N PHE A 70 -2.42 8.06 1.80
CA PHE A 70 -2.47 9.35 2.46
C PHE A 70 -3.93 9.78 2.71
N ASN A 71 -4.21 10.26 3.92
CA ASN A 71 -5.40 11.08 4.11
C ASN A 71 -5.15 12.47 3.49
N ASN A 72 -6.21 13.24 3.28
CA ASN A 72 -6.10 14.55 2.63
C ASN A 72 -5.57 15.68 3.55
N ALA A 73 -5.06 15.35 4.73
CA ALA A 73 -4.53 16.33 5.67
C ALA A 73 -3.03 16.52 5.44
N GLU A 74 -2.64 17.62 4.81
CA GLU A 74 -1.22 17.95 4.52
C GLU A 74 -0.33 17.82 5.75
N LYS A 75 -0.80 18.26 6.92
CA LYS A 75 -0.05 18.17 8.19
C LYS A 75 0.29 16.74 8.60
N MET A 76 -0.48 15.75 8.17
CA MET A 76 -0.28 14.34 8.51
C MET A 76 0.57 13.58 7.49
N ALA A 77 0.77 14.14 6.31
CA ALA A 77 1.40 13.42 5.21
C ALA A 77 2.83 12.96 5.53
N HIS A 78 3.65 13.85 6.08
CA HIS A 78 5.01 13.48 6.50
C HIS A 78 5.03 12.44 7.62
N LEU A 79 4.12 12.55 8.59
CA LEU A 79 3.99 11.56 9.66
C LEU A 79 3.57 10.19 9.10
N GLN A 80 2.59 10.16 8.20
CA GLN A 80 2.13 8.93 7.56
C GLN A 80 3.26 8.30 6.73
N LEU A 81 4.02 9.10 5.98
CA LEU A 81 5.16 8.60 5.20
C LEU A 81 6.25 8.01 6.10
N ASN A 82 6.56 8.67 7.22
CA ASN A 82 7.54 8.16 8.18
C ASN A 82 7.08 6.83 8.81
N ARG A 83 5.81 6.72 9.20
CA ARG A 83 5.22 5.47 9.69
C ARG A 83 5.29 4.36 8.66
N PHE A 84 5.01 4.69 7.40
CA PHE A 84 5.12 3.71 6.31
C PHE A 84 6.55 3.22 6.13
N LYS A 85 7.53 4.10 6.12
CA LYS A 85 8.95 3.72 6.05
C LYS A 85 9.37 2.85 7.23
N GLN A 86 8.89 3.14 8.45
CA GLN A 86 9.14 2.29 9.62
C GLN A 86 8.51 0.90 9.45
N ALA A 87 7.29 0.81 8.91
CA ALA A 87 6.65 -0.46 8.59
C ALA A 87 7.46 -1.27 7.57
N LEU A 88 7.98 -0.64 6.51
CA LEU A 88 8.85 -1.29 5.52
C LEU A 88 10.15 -1.83 6.16
N GLU A 89 10.76 -1.06 7.06
CA GLU A 89 11.94 -1.51 7.80
C GLU A 89 11.61 -2.69 8.74
N THR A 90 10.44 -2.70 9.36
CA THR A 90 9.97 -3.83 10.17
C THR A 90 9.83 -5.09 9.33
N LEU A 91 9.25 -5.00 8.11
CA LEU A 91 9.17 -6.12 7.18
C LEU A 91 10.55 -6.69 6.85
N LYS A 92 11.50 -5.83 6.50
CA LYS A 92 12.88 -6.25 6.20
C LYS A 92 13.55 -6.95 7.38
N LYS A 93 13.38 -6.42 8.60
CA LYS A 93 13.96 -7.01 9.83
C LYS A 93 13.46 -8.41 10.12
N ILE A 94 12.21 -8.73 9.80
CA ILE A 94 11.65 -10.08 9.95
C ILE A 94 11.90 -10.98 8.73
N GLY A 95 12.72 -10.53 7.76
CA GLY A 95 13.06 -11.30 6.56
C GLY A 95 11.98 -11.29 5.48
N ALA A 96 10.93 -10.48 5.62
CA ALA A 96 9.89 -10.32 4.61
C ALA A 96 10.30 -9.28 3.56
N ASN A 97 10.20 -9.64 2.26
CA ASN A 97 10.39 -8.67 1.18
C ASN A 97 9.13 -7.82 1.03
N PRO A 98 9.21 -6.49 1.16
CA PRO A 98 8.05 -5.63 0.99
C PRO A 98 7.54 -5.55 -0.46
N GLY A 99 8.30 -6.01 -1.45
CA GLY A 99 7.96 -5.88 -2.87
C GLY A 99 7.87 -4.43 -3.32
N MET A 100 7.04 -4.16 -4.33
CA MET A 100 6.80 -2.81 -4.85
C MET A 100 6.13 -1.92 -3.79
N THR A 101 6.75 -0.81 -3.44
CA THR A 101 6.24 0.12 -2.43
C THR A 101 5.52 1.30 -3.05
N HIS A 102 4.32 1.64 -2.56
CA HIS A 102 3.59 2.79 -3.08
C HIS A 102 2.62 3.39 -2.05
N MET A 103 2.46 4.72 -2.06
CA MET A 103 1.59 5.40 -1.11
C MET A 103 0.86 6.60 -1.72
N SER A 104 1.54 7.40 -2.56
CA SER A 104 1.00 8.65 -3.09
C SER A 104 -0.24 8.43 -3.94
N ASN A 105 -1.32 9.12 -3.59
CA ASN A 105 -2.47 9.36 -4.44
C ASN A 105 -2.24 10.64 -5.28
N SER A 106 -3.18 11.01 -6.15
CA SER A 106 -3.05 12.21 -7.00
C SER A 106 -2.70 13.47 -6.22
N ALA A 107 -3.37 13.73 -5.10
CA ALA A 107 -3.15 14.93 -4.29
C ALA A 107 -1.75 14.93 -3.63
N ALA A 108 -1.37 13.81 -3.02
CA ALA A 108 -0.07 13.67 -2.38
C ALA A 108 1.07 13.71 -3.41
N PHE A 109 0.89 13.14 -4.59
CA PHE A 109 1.90 13.21 -5.65
C PHE A 109 2.19 14.65 -6.08
N MET A 110 1.18 15.49 -6.18
CA MET A 110 1.35 16.90 -6.53
C MET A 110 2.12 17.72 -5.48
N THR A 111 2.07 17.32 -4.21
CA THR A 111 2.71 18.05 -3.10
C THR A 111 4.00 17.42 -2.60
N LEU A 112 4.07 16.09 -2.56
CA LEU A 112 5.18 15.32 -1.98
C LEU A 112 5.95 14.49 -3.02
N GLY A 113 5.46 14.39 -4.26
CA GLY A 113 6.00 13.47 -5.25
C GLY A 113 5.73 12.01 -4.90
N ASP A 114 6.65 11.13 -5.26
CA ASP A 114 6.57 9.69 -4.97
C ASP A 114 6.88 9.33 -3.50
N GLY A 115 7.41 10.27 -2.72
CA GLY A 115 7.82 10.04 -1.34
C GLY A 115 9.09 9.18 -1.18
N GLY A 116 9.81 8.93 -2.28
CA GLY A 116 10.97 8.02 -2.35
C GLY A 116 10.52 6.55 -2.31
N LEU A 117 9.38 6.24 -2.96
CA LEU A 117 8.80 4.90 -3.10
C LEU A 117 8.80 4.50 -4.60
N ASP A 118 8.50 3.23 -4.89
CA ASP A 118 8.67 2.67 -6.24
C ASP A 118 7.57 3.10 -7.22
N ALA A 119 6.36 3.42 -6.73
CA ALA A 119 5.23 3.76 -7.57
C ALA A 119 4.25 4.75 -6.93
N VAL A 120 3.42 5.35 -7.78
CA VAL A 120 2.32 6.25 -7.39
C VAL A 120 1.00 5.79 -7.97
N ARG A 121 -0.11 6.17 -7.34
CA ARG A 121 -1.45 5.81 -7.81
C ARG A 121 -2.20 7.06 -8.25
N ILE A 122 -2.11 7.38 -9.54
CA ILE A 122 -2.75 8.55 -10.13
C ILE A 122 -4.16 8.20 -10.59
N GLY A 123 -5.13 8.94 -10.08
CA GLY A 123 -6.54 8.82 -10.45
C GLY A 123 -7.12 10.18 -10.86
N SER A 124 -7.51 11.01 -9.91
CA SER A 124 -8.14 12.31 -10.20
C SER A 124 -7.27 13.26 -11.03
N ALA A 125 -5.96 13.25 -10.84
CA ALA A 125 -5.04 14.08 -11.62
C ALA A 125 -5.00 13.66 -13.09
N PHE A 126 -5.14 12.37 -13.40
CA PHE A 126 -5.23 11.86 -14.77
C PHE A 126 -6.49 12.39 -15.49
N LEU A 127 -7.55 12.71 -14.75
CA LEU A 127 -8.79 13.29 -15.26
C LEU A 127 -8.76 14.84 -15.19
N GLY A 128 -7.60 15.47 -15.04
CA GLY A 128 -7.49 16.92 -14.88
C GLY A 128 -8.04 17.49 -13.58
N LYS A 129 -8.41 16.63 -12.61
CA LYS A 129 -8.93 17.05 -11.30
C LYS A 129 -7.77 17.16 -10.31
N CYS A 130 -7.22 18.37 -10.17
CA CYS A 130 -6.22 18.66 -9.16
C CYS A 130 -6.85 18.85 -7.79
N ALA A 131 -6.09 18.59 -6.72
CA ALA A 131 -6.47 18.94 -5.37
C ALA A 131 -6.68 20.47 -5.28
N ARG A 132 -7.66 20.90 -4.47
CA ARG A 132 -8.06 22.30 -4.32
C ARG A 132 -6.86 23.24 -4.14
N GLY A 133 -6.78 24.26 -4.99
CA GLY A 133 -5.86 25.39 -4.85
C GLY A 133 -4.64 25.38 -5.77
N ALA A 134 -4.40 24.32 -6.47
CA ALA A 134 -3.36 24.30 -7.49
C ALA A 134 -4.00 24.50 -8.88
N GLY A 135 -4.07 25.73 -9.33
CA GLY A 135 -3.97 26.03 -10.74
C GLY A 135 -2.55 25.61 -11.15
N ASP A 136 -2.32 24.32 -11.22
CA ASP A 136 -1.00 23.83 -11.60
C ASP A 136 -0.96 23.71 -13.12
N ASP A 137 -0.35 24.71 -13.74
CA ASP A 137 -0.12 24.77 -15.19
C ASP A 137 0.60 23.53 -15.74
N ARG A 138 1.20 22.71 -14.85
CA ARG A 138 1.88 21.46 -15.23
C ARG A 138 0.92 20.39 -15.78
N LEU A 139 -0.38 20.49 -15.51
CA LEU A 139 -1.37 19.56 -16.05
C LEU A 139 -2.22 20.17 -17.18
N SER A 140 -2.17 21.46 -17.42
CA SER A 140 -2.97 22.15 -18.44
C SER A 140 -2.62 21.76 -19.89
N GLY A 141 -1.50 21.10 -20.11
CA GLY A 141 -1.05 20.62 -21.43
C GLY A 141 -1.45 19.17 -21.78
N TRP A 142 -2.23 18.48 -20.91
CA TRP A 142 -2.56 17.06 -21.09
C TRP A 142 -4.05 16.79 -21.31
N LEU A 143 -4.87 17.83 -21.46
CA LEU A 143 -6.31 17.75 -21.74
C LEU A 143 -6.65 18.36 -23.09
#